data_c8670c542740476e582b66799a9906f9
#
_entry.id   c8670c542740476e582b66799a9906f9
#
_cell.length_a   1.000
_cell.length_b   1.000
_cell.length_c   1.000
_cell.angle_alpha   90.00
_cell.angle_beta   90.00
_cell.angle_gamma   90.00
#
_symmetry.space_group_name_H-M   'P 1'
#
loop_
_entity.id
_entity.type
_entity.pdbx_description
1 polymer ?
#
loop_
_entity_poly.entity_id
_entity_poly.type
_entity_poly.pdbx_seq_one_letter_code
_entity_poly.pdbx_strand_id
1 'polypeptide(L)'
;MQLMPGTAKYVAQTKVSRSQLFDVNENVEYGVQYLRYLMDKLDNNPVLVSASYNAGWRKVLEWLPVNEALPVDIWIENIPYKETRAYVKAVMTYQHIYEQQLGSSHNIFPQLTSDMIPSADAVSTHPVTGVMQLAPK
;
A
#
# COMPACT_ATOMS: atom_id res chain seq x y z
N MET A 1 -8.60 8.47 -6.84
CA MET A 1 -8.08 7.94 -5.57
C MET A 1 -8.72 8.75 -4.44
N GLN A 2 -9.24 8.10 -3.40
CA GLN A 2 -9.92 8.82 -2.29
C GLN A 2 -8.91 9.09 -1.18
N LEU A 3 -8.07 10.11 -1.35
CA LEU A 3 -7.07 10.45 -0.35
C LEU A 3 -7.70 11.28 0.79
N MET A 4 -7.49 10.86 2.03
CA MET A 4 -7.94 11.61 3.19
C MET A 4 -7.15 12.94 3.32
N PRO A 5 -7.78 14.04 3.77
CA PRO A 5 -7.12 15.34 3.90
C PRO A 5 -5.84 15.29 4.76
N GLY A 6 -5.83 14.48 5.81
CA GLY A 6 -4.65 14.30 6.66
C GLY A 6 -3.49 13.64 5.93
N THR A 7 -3.78 12.65 5.08
CA THR A 7 -2.78 11.97 4.25
C THR A 7 -2.24 12.89 3.17
N ALA A 8 -3.12 13.64 2.50
CA ALA A 8 -2.71 14.62 1.50
C ALA A 8 -1.79 15.70 2.09
N LYS A 9 -2.14 16.24 3.27
CA LYS A 9 -1.28 17.19 4.00
C LYS A 9 0.09 16.59 4.33
N TYR A 10 0.11 15.31 4.73
CA TYR A 10 1.35 14.62 5.06
C TYR A 10 2.24 14.47 3.82
N VAL A 11 1.66 14.06 2.71
CA VAL A 11 2.37 13.84 1.43
C VAL A 11 2.85 15.16 0.82
N ALA A 12 1.97 16.16 0.76
CA ALA A 12 2.28 17.46 0.18
C ALA A 12 3.21 18.32 1.05
N GLN A 13 3.40 17.96 2.33
CA GLN A 13 4.14 18.77 3.33
C GLN A 13 3.66 20.23 3.45
N THR A 14 2.45 20.51 2.98
CA THR A 14 1.82 21.83 2.99
C THR A 14 0.33 21.70 3.23
N LYS A 15 -0.35 22.84 3.42
CA LYS A 15 -1.80 22.84 3.54
C LYS A 15 -2.41 22.53 2.17
N VAL A 16 -3.16 21.43 2.09
CA VAL A 16 -3.95 21.07 0.93
C VAL A 16 -5.39 21.49 1.18
N SER A 17 -5.96 22.29 0.27
CA SER A 17 -7.34 22.72 0.34
C SER A 17 -8.31 21.60 -0.06
N ARG A 18 -9.56 21.68 0.37
CA ARG A 18 -10.58 20.72 -0.06
C ARG A 18 -10.79 20.74 -1.57
N SER A 19 -10.74 21.91 -2.20
CA SER A 19 -10.87 22.05 -3.65
C SER A 19 -9.77 21.31 -4.41
N GLN A 20 -8.55 21.35 -3.93
CA GLN A 20 -7.44 20.60 -4.51
C GLN A 20 -7.64 19.09 -4.42
N LEU A 21 -8.23 18.59 -3.34
CA LEU A 21 -8.54 17.15 -3.21
C LEU A 21 -9.65 16.68 -4.16
N PHE A 22 -10.49 17.60 -4.65
CA PHE A 22 -11.50 17.30 -5.66
C PHE A 22 -11.00 17.50 -7.09
N ASP A 23 -9.84 18.15 -7.29
CA ASP A 23 -9.18 18.17 -8.59
C ASP A 23 -8.62 16.79 -8.90
N VAL A 24 -8.95 16.27 -10.08
CA VAL A 24 -8.59 14.90 -10.48
C VAL A 24 -7.08 14.74 -10.58
N ASN A 25 -6.38 15.71 -11.17
CA ASN A 25 -4.94 15.62 -11.39
C ASN A 25 -4.17 15.70 -10.07
N GLU A 26 -4.52 16.67 -9.21
CA GLU A 26 -3.91 16.81 -7.90
C GLU A 26 -4.19 15.59 -7.01
N ASN A 27 -5.42 15.08 -7.02
CA ASN A 27 -5.77 13.89 -6.25
C ASN A 27 -4.98 12.65 -6.68
N VAL A 28 -4.81 12.47 -7.99
CA VAL A 28 -4.00 11.36 -8.54
C VAL A 28 -2.53 11.56 -8.18
N GLU A 29 -2.00 12.76 -8.31
CA GLU A 29 -0.60 13.06 -7.97
C GLU A 29 -0.29 12.73 -6.50
N TYR A 30 -1.07 13.28 -5.57
CA TYR A 30 -0.90 12.97 -4.13
C TYR A 30 -1.09 11.49 -3.82
N GLY A 31 -2.04 10.84 -4.49
CA GLY A 31 -2.28 9.40 -4.33
C GLY A 31 -1.10 8.55 -4.78
N VAL A 32 -0.48 8.88 -5.92
CA VAL A 32 0.72 8.20 -6.42
C VAL A 32 1.91 8.44 -5.51
N GLN A 33 2.10 9.67 -5.02
CA GLN A 33 3.17 9.98 -4.07
C GLN A 33 3.01 9.19 -2.77
N TYR A 34 1.78 9.05 -2.26
CA TYR A 34 1.52 8.24 -1.08
C TYR A 34 1.79 6.76 -1.31
N LEU A 35 1.39 6.23 -2.47
CA LEU A 35 1.71 4.85 -2.84
C LEU A 35 3.23 4.60 -2.89
N ARG A 36 3.99 5.49 -3.52
CA ARG A 36 5.47 5.40 -3.54
C ARG A 36 6.05 5.39 -2.14
N TYR A 37 5.60 6.32 -1.29
CA TYR A 37 6.01 6.32 0.11
C TYR A 37 5.75 4.99 0.81
N LEU A 38 4.57 4.38 0.59
CA LEU A 38 4.24 3.09 1.17
C LEU A 38 5.08 1.95 0.57
N MET A 39 5.36 1.98 -0.73
CA MET A 39 6.22 1.00 -1.40
C MET A 39 7.63 1.02 -0.80
N ASP A 40 8.24 2.19 -0.68
CA ASP A 40 9.56 2.36 -0.08
C ASP A 40 9.59 1.89 1.38
N LYS A 41 8.50 2.15 2.12
CA LYS A 41 8.39 1.80 3.54
C LYS A 41 8.15 0.33 3.81
N LEU A 42 7.48 -0.36 2.89
CA LEU A 42 6.99 -1.74 3.05
C LEU A 42 7.69 -2.71 2.07
N ASP A 43 8.90 -2.38 1.69
CA ASP A 43 9.77 -3.20 0.84
C ASP A 43 9.09 -3.67 -0.47
N ASN A 44 8.33 -2.74 -1.08
CA ASN A 44 7.56 -2.99 -2.29
C ASN A 44 6.55 -4.15 -2.21
N ASN A 45 6.17 -4.60 -1.01
CA ASN A 45 5.17 -5.65 -0.86
C ASN A 45 3.78 -5.13 -1.23
N PRO A 46 3.18 -5.57 -2.37
CA PRO A 46 1.95 -4.98 -2.90
C PRO A 46 0.75 -5.21 -1.99
N VAL A 47 0.75 -6.30 -1.23
CA VAL A 47 -0.33 -6.64 -0.29
C VAL A 47 -0.30 -5.71 0.92
N LEU A 48 0.88 -5.53 1.53
CA LEU A 48 1.06 -4.60 2.65
C LEU A 48 0.81 -3.14 2.23
N VAL A 49 1.25 -2.77 1.03
CA VAL A 49 1.00 -1.43 0.45
C VAL A 49 -0.49 -1.19 0.26
N SER A 50 -1.22 -2.14 -0.33
CA SER A 50 -2.67 -2.04 -0.54
C SER A 50 -3.43 -1.96 0.78
N ALA A 51 -3.11 -2.81 1.75
CA ALA A 51 -3.70 -2.77 3.08
C ALA A 51 -3.43 -1.42 3.77
N SER A 52 -2.19 -0.93 3.68
CA SER A 52 -1.77 0.34 4.28
C SER A 52 -2.40 1.56 3.63
N TYR A 53 -2.64 1.50 2.34
CA TYR A 53 -3.34 2.56 1.62
C TYR A 53 -4.78 2.72 2.11
N ASN A 54 -5.47 1.62 2.37
CA ASN A 54 -6.86 1.61 2.84
C ASN A 54 -6.98 1.88 4.34
N ALA A 55 -6.23 1.15 5.18
CA ALA A 55 -6.38 1.20 6.64
C ALA A 55 -5.40 2.13 7.36
N GLY A 56 -4.35 2.57 6.66
CA GLY A 56 -3.22 3.27 7.25
C GLY A 56 -2.09 2.33 7.69
N TRP A 57 -0.86 2.67 7.33
CA TRP A 57 0.30 1.81 7.54
C TRP A 57 0.57 1.45 9.01
N ARG A 58 0.27 2.37 9.96
CA ARG A 58 0.44 2.09 11.39
C ARG A 58 -0.46 0.95 11.87
N LYS A 59 -1.69 0.88 11.34
CA LYS A 59 -2.61 -0.22 11.64
C LYS A 59 -2.14 -1.53 11.04
N VAL A 60 -1.61 -1.49 9.85
CA VAL A 60 -1.07 -2.69 9.19
C VAL A 60 0.12 -3.26 9.95
N LEU A 61 0.99 -2.40 10.51
CA LEU A 61 2.08 -2.87 11.38
C LEU A 61 1.58 -3.63 12.63
N GLU A 62 0.44 -3.23 13.21
CA GLU A 62 -0.17 -3.95 14.34
C GLU A 62 -0.69 -5.34 13.95
N TRP A 63 -0.91 -5.60 12.65
CA TRP A 63 -1.42 -6.86 12.11
C TRP A 63 -0.34 -7.78 11.57
N LEU A 64 0.91 -7.34 11.60
CA LEU A 64 2.02 -8.18 11.18
C LEU A 64 2.18 -9.37 12.12
N PRO A 65 2.64 -10.52 11.60
CA PRO A 65 2.96 -11.68 12.43
C PRO A 65 3.99 -11.32 13.50
N VAL A 66 3.83 -11.87 14.70
CA VAL A 66 4.73 -11.55 15.83
C VAL A 66 6.04 -12.32 15.75
N ASN A 67 5.99 -13.62 15.51
CA ASN A 67 7.16 -14.49 15.64
C ASN A 67 7.74 -14.92 14.30
N GLU A 68 6.90 -15.36 13.38
CA GLU A 68 7.32 -15.96 12.11
C GLU A 68 6.54 -15.35 10.95
N ALA A 69 7.17 -15.30 9.78
CA ALA A 69 6.51 -14.87 8.56
C ALA A 69 5.31 -15.77 8.24
N LEU A 70 4.23 -15.19 7.73
CA LEU A 70 3.02 -15.90 7.32
C LEU A 70 2.87 -15.90 5.79
N PRO A 71 2.34 -16.97 5.18
CA PRO A 71 1.89 -16.95 3.80
C PRO A 71 0.91 -15.81 3.55
N VAL A 72 1.06 -15.14 2.41
CA VAL A 72 0.29 -13.94 2.05
C VAL A 72 -1.22 -14.19 2.08
N ASP A 73 -1.66 -15.30 1.52
CA ASP A 73 -3.08 -15.69 1.48
C ASP A 73 -3.66 -15.86 2.88
N ILE A 74 -2.93 -16.52 3.78
CA ILE A 74 -3.34 -16.69 5.18
C ILE A 74 -3.39 -15.32 5.87
N TRP A 75 -2.40 -14.46 5.66
CA TRP A 75 -2.39 -13.14 6.28
C TRP A 75 -3.56 -12.28 5.80
N ILE A 76 -3.88 -12.28 4.50
CA ILE A 76 -5.02 -11.53 3.95
C ILE A 76 -6.33 -11.95 4.63
N GLU A 77 -6.56 -13.26 4.82
CA GLU A 77 -7.77 -13.75 5.48
C GLU A 77 -7.86 -13.32 6.96
N ASN A 78 -6.73 -13.10 7.60
CA ASN A 78 -6.65 -12.68 8.99
C ASN A 78 -6.66 -11.15 9.19
N ILE A 79 -6.74 -10.33 8.12
CA ILE A 79 -6.90 -8.88 8.26
C ILE A 79 -8.17 -8.59 9.08
N PRO A 80 -8.08 -7.89 10.25
CA PRO A 80 -9.22 -7.72 11.15
C PRO A 80 -10.35 -6.88 10.52
N TYR A 81 -10.00 -5.88 9.71
CA TYR A 81 -10.96 -5.00 9.07
C TYR A 81 -11.54 -5.64 7.80
N LYS A 82 -12.83 -5.97 7.85
CA LYS A 82 -13.54 -6.58 6.71
C LYS A 82 -13.42 -5.77 5.41
N GLU A 83 -13.51 -4.44 5.53
CA GLU A 83 -13.35 -3.52 4.39
C GLU A 83 -11.96 -3.64 3.78
N THR A 84 -10.91 -3.55 4.59
CA THR A 84 -9.52 -3.63 4.13
C THR A 84 -9.22 -5.00 3.52
N ARG A 85 -9.70 -6.07 4.11
CA ARG A 85 -9.57 -7.42 3.57
C ARG A 85 -10.19 -7.54 2.18
N ALA A 86 -11.42 -7.05 2.02
CA ALA A 86 -12.10 -7.04 0.73
C ALA A 86 -11.38 -6.14 -0.29
N TYR A 87 -10.89 -4.98 0.15
CA TYR A 87 -10.13 -4.05 -0.67
C TYR A 87 -8.84 -4.69 -1.21
N VAL A 88 -8.04 -5.32 -0.35
CA VAL A 88 -6.80 -5.98 -0.77
C VAL A 88 -7.08 -7.06 -1.81
N LYS A 89 -8.07 -7.93 -1.55
CA LYS A 89 -8.48 -8.96 -2.51
C LYS A 89 -8.87 -8.37 -3.86
N ALA A 90 -9.67 -7.31 -3.85
CA ALA A 90 -10.10 -6.62 -5.06
C ALA A 90 -8.92 -6.02 -5.84
N VAL A 91 -7.99 -5.35 -5.16
CA VAL A 91 -6.81 -4.74 -5.79
C VAL A 91 -5.96 -5.81 -6.46
N MET A 92 -5.65 -6.91 -5.77
CA MET A 92 -4.86 -8.01 -6.33
C MET A 92 -5.56 -8.65 -7.54
N THR A 93 -6.89 -8.83 -7.47
CA THR A 93 -7.68 -9.37 -8.58
C THR A 93 -7.66 -8.44 -9.78
N TYR A 94 -7.88 -7.13 -9.58
CA TYR A 94 -7.86 -6.15 -10.67
C TYR A 94 -6.47 -6.00 -11.28
N GLN A 95 -5.42 -6.02 -10.47
CA GLN A 95 -4.05 -6.01 -10.98
C GLN A 95 -3.84 -7.19 -11.94
N HIS A 96 -4.23 -8.39 -11.55
CA HIS A 96 -4.12 -9.57 -12.42
C HIS A 96 -4.90 -9.41 -13.73
N ILE A 97 -6.15 -8.92 -13.65
CA ILE A 97 -6.98 -8.70 -14.84
C ILE A 97 -6.34 -7.68 -15.78
N TYR A 98 -5.82 -6.56 -15.27
CA TYR A 98 -5.17 -5.55 -16.09
C TYR A 98 -3.87 -6.05 -16.71
N GLU A 99 -3.05 -6.79 -15.98
CA GLU A 99 -1.83 -7.41 -16.51
C GLU A 99 -2.14 -8.35 -17.68
N GLN A 100 -3.18 -9.18 -17.54
CA GLN A 100 -3.67 -10.05 -18.61
C GLN A 100 -4.13 -9.26 -19.83
N GLN A 101 -4.89 -8.19 -19.65
CA GLN A 101 -5.37 -7.33 -20.74
C GLN A 101 -4.24 -6.60 -21.48
N LEU A 102 -3.17 -6.26 -20.76
CA LEU A 102 -1.97 -5.64 -21.32
C LEU A 102 -1.02 -6.65 -22.01
N GLY A 103 -1.43 -7.91 -22.10
CA GLY A 103 -0.62 -8.97 -22.72
C GLY A 103 0.56 -9.43 -21.87
N SER A 104 0.57 -9.09 -20.59
CA SER A 104 1.56 -9.62 -19.65
C SER A 104 1.31 -11.12 -19.43
N SER A 105 2.34 -11.93 -19.61
CA SER A 105 2.31 -13.35 -19.22
C SER A 105 2.45 -13.54 -17.70
N HIS A 106 2.55 -12.44 -16.94
CA HIS A 106 2.76 -12.50 -15.52
C HIS A 106 1.48 -12.93 -14.79
N ASN A 107 1.57 -14.02 -14.05
CA ASN A 107 0.49 -14.51 -13.20
C ASN A 107 0.85 -14.23 -11.75
N ILE A 108 0.13 -13.32 -11.10
CA ILE A 108 0.40 -12.94 -9.70
C ILE A 108 -0.02 -14.01 -8.70
N PHE A 109 -0.93 -14.93 -9.05
CA PHE A 109 -1.46 -15.90 -8.08
C PHE A 109 -0.40 -16.87 -7.55
N PRO A 110 0.50 -17.46 -8.35
CA PRO A 110 1.59 -18.27 -7.81
C PRO A 110 2.49 -17.47 -6.86
N GLN A 111 2.73 -16.20 -7.15
CA GLN A 111 3.52 -15.34 -6.26
C GLN A 111 2.79 -15.08 -4.94
N LEU A 112 1.49 -14.76 -4.97
CA LEU A 112 0.71 -14.55 -3.76
C LEU A 112 0.67 -15.77 -2.84
N THR A 113 0.78 -16.99 -3.40
CA THR A 113 0.82 -18.23 -2.62
C THR A 113 2.23 -18.62 -2.15
N SER A 114 3.27 -18.12 -2.80
CA SER A 114 4.67 -18.37 -2.43
C SER A 114 5.27 -17.27 -1.56
N ASP A 115 4.75 -16.06 -1.65
CA ASP A 115 5.25 -14.90 -0.91
C ASP A 115 4.83 -14.97 0.57
N MET A 116 5.67 -14.37 1.39
CA MET A 116 5.51 -14.34 2.84
C MET A 116 5.33 -12.90 3.33
N ILE A 117 4.43 -12.70 4.26
CA ILE A 117 4.38 -11.46 5.03
C ILE A 117 5.41 -11.55 6.16
N PRO A 118 6.36 -10.62 6.22
CA PRO A 118 7.42 -10.65 7.23
C PRO A 118 6.86 -10.44 8.65
N SER A 119 7.60 -10.91 9.64
CA SER A 119 7.28 -10.62 11.04
C SER A 119 7.49 -9.13 11.35
N ALA A 120 6.85 -8.65 12.42
CA ALA A 120 6.96 -7.26 12.87
C ALA A 120 8.42 -6.86 13.14
N ASP A 121 9.23 -7.74 13.72
CA ASP A 121 10.64 -7.49 14.00
C ASP A 121 11.47 -7.31 12.73
N ALA A 122 11.17 -8.08 11.67
CA ALA A 122 11.86 -7.97 10.38
C ALA A 122 11.58 -6.62 9.70
N VAL A 123 10.37 -6.10 9.79
CA VAL A 123 10.01 -4.78 9.21
C VAL A 123 10.62 -3.62 10.00
N SER A 124 10.76 -3.75 11.32
CA SER A 124 11.29 -2.71 12.19
C SER A 124 12.79 -2.43 11.98
N THR A 125 13.52 -3.35 11.37
CA THR A 125 14.98 -3.24 11.17
C THR A 125 15.38 -2.40 9.96
N HIS A 126 14.46 -2.00 9.10
CA HIS A 126 14.76 -1.12 7.98
C HIS A 126 14.55 0.36 8.36
N PRO A 127 15.61 1.13 8.67
CA PRO A 127 15.48 2.57 8.85
C PRO A 127 14.99 3.19 7.54
N VAL A 128 13.91 3.95 7.61
CA VAL A 128 13.41 4.73 6.49
C VAL A 128 14.45 5.80 6.13
N THR A 129 15.39 5.47 5.28
CA THR A 129 16.32 6.42 4.67
C THR A 129 15.63 7.03 3.45
N GLY A 130 14.67 7.88 3.69
CA GLY A 130 13.94 8.55 2.61
C GLY A 130 13.13 9.71 3.16
N VAL A 131 13.80 10.83 3.43
CA VAL A 131 13.12 12.11 3.37
C VAL A 131 12.59 12.23 1.94
N MET A 132 11.27 12.34 1.81
CA MET A 132 10.59 12.55 0.54
C MET A 132 11.13 13.85 -0.08
N GLN A 133 12.20 13.75 -0.89
CA GLN A 133 12.68 14.86 -1.70
C GLN A 133 11.70 15.01 -2.86
N LEU A 134 10.80 15.96 -2.72
CA LEU A 134 10.04 16.47 -3.85
C LEU A 134 11.03 17.09 -4.83
N ALA A 135 11.03 16.61 -6.07
CA ALA A 135 11.75 17.29 -7.13
C ALA A 135 11.24 18.75 -7.22
N PRO A 136 12.16 19.73 -7.28
CA PRO A 136 11.73 21.14 -7.48
C PRO A 136 11.00 21.26 -8.81
N LYS A 137 9.91 22.04 -8.81
CA LYS A 137 9.16 22.44 -10.02
C LYS A 137 10.04 23.20 -10.97
#